data_1d554209474a5fe0b4a95adcedaeda5c
#
_entry.id   1d554209474a5fe0b4a95adcedaeda5c
#
_cell.length_a   1.000
_cell.length_b   1.000
_cell.length_c   1.000
_cell.angle_alpha   90.00
_cell.angle_beta   90.00
_cell.angle_gamma   90.00
#
_symmetry.space_group_name_H-M   'P 1'
#
loop_
_entity.id
_entity.type
_entity.pdbx_description
1 polymer ?
#
loop_
_entity_poly.entity_id
_entity_poly.type
_entity_poly.pdbx_seq_one_letter_code
_entity_poly.pdbx_strand_id
1 'polypeptide(L)'
;MSAVLHPGGHGHAHDHDHHDHHAPHGWRRWVFATNHKDIGTLYLLFAFAMLMVGGVLALLIRAELFQPGLQYVNPELFNQLTTMHGLIMVFGAIMPAFVGFANWMIPLQIGASDMAFARMNNFSFWLMIPAAIMLVASFFMPGGAPAAGWTLYAPLTLQMGPSMDAGIFAMHILGASSIMGSINIIVTILNMRAPGMTLMKMPMFVWTWLITAYLLIAVMPVLAGAITMTLTDRHFGTSFFNPAGGGDPIMYQHIFWFFGHPEVYIMILPAFGIVSQIIPAFARKKLFGYASMVYATASIAILSFIVWAHHMYTTGMPLTGQLFFMYATMLISVPTGVKVFNWIATMWRGSMTFETPMLWAVGFIFVFTMGGFTGLILSMAPIDINLQDTYYVVAHFHYVLVAGSLFAMFAGVYYWGPKWTGVMYSEGRGKFHFWGSLITFNVTFFPMHFLGLAGMPRRYADYPLQFADFNMLASIGGFGFGLMQVYFFLFVVLPMMRGQGPKAPQKPWEAAEGLEWEVPSPAPFHTFETPPKLDASATRIIG
;
A
#
# COMPACT_ATOMS: atom_id res chain seq x y z
N MET A 1 24.31 22.56 75.66
CA MET A 1 25.44 23.32 75.06
C MET A 1 25.36 23.16 73.62
N SER A 2 24.74 24.08 72.95
CA SER A 2 25.28 25.16 72.13
C SER A 2 25.94 24.57 70.86
N ALA A 3 25.22 24.59 69.82
CA ALA A 3 25.17 25.57 68.69
C ALA A 3 26.42 25.52 67.82
N VAL A 4 26.25 25.47 66.55
CA VAL A 4 26.49 26.60 65.69
C VAL A 4 26.07 26.21 64.28
N LEU A 5 25.15 26.95 63.73
CA LEU A 5 24.78 27.04 62.32
C LEU A 5 25.88 27.76 61.54
N HIS A 6 26.20 27.26 60.35
CA HIS A 6 26.75 28.09 59.26
C HIS A 6 25.94 27.89 57.96
N PRO A 7 25.53 29.01 57.35
CA PRO A 7 24.84 28.99 56.06
C PRO A 7 25.83 29.25 54.94
N GLY A 8 25.50 28.83 53.78
CA GLY A 8 26.11 29.36 52.54
C GLY A 8 26.59 28.31 51.59
N GLY A 9 25.72 27.91 50.73
CA GLY A 9 26.04 27.24 49.47
C GLY A 9 25.02 27.67 48.43
N HIS A 10 25.31 28.77 47.73
CA HIS A 10 24.55 29.15 46.55
C HIS A 10 24.64 28.04 45.51
N GLY A 11 23.62 27.20 45.45
CA GLY A 11 23.39 26.34 44.32
C GLY A 11 22.96 27.21 43.12
N HIS A 12 23.82 27.36 42.13
CA HIS A 12 23.41 27.84 40.83
C HIS A 12 22.38 26.84 40.29
N ALA A 13 21.12 27.23 40.31
CA ALA A 13 20.09 26.63 39.48
C ALA A 13 20.54 26.89 38.03
N HIS A 14 21.03 25.87 37.38
CA HIS A 14 21.06 25.87 35.94
C HIS A 14 19.62 25.94 35.47
N ASP A 15 19.20 27.13 35.10
CA ASP A 15 18.06 27.38 34.24
C ASP A 15 18.34 26.60 32.95
N HIS A 16 17.81 25.40 32.85
CA HIS A 16 17.67 24.75 31.58
C HIS A 16 16.63 25.57 30.83
N ASP A 17 17.11 26.52 30.02
CA ASP A 17 16.34 27.13 28.97
C ASP A 17 15.70 25.98 28.18
N HIS A 18 14.44 25.69 28.48
CA HIS A 18 13.57 24.94 27.61
C HIS A 18 13.39 25.80 26.39
N HIS A 19 14.29 25.63 25.41
CA HIS A 19 14.02 26.07 24.07
C HIS A 19 12.75 25.34 23.64
N ASP A 20 11.61 25.99 23.84
CA ASP A 20 10.37 25.65 23.17
C ASP A 20 10.65 25.68 21.68
N HIS A 21 11.10 24.57 21.12
CA HIS A 21 11.21 24.38 19.67
C HIS A 21 9.79 24.34 19.12
N HIS A 22 9.19 25.53 18.99
CA HIS A 22 7.92 25.68 18.29
C HIS A 22 8.04 25.06 16.90
N ALA A 23 7.08 24.20 16.56
CA ALA A 23 7.02 23.64 15.22
C ALA A 23 7.14 24.75 14.19
N PRO A 24 7.99 24.59 13.15
CA PRO A 24 8.11 25.60 12.09
C PRO A 24 6.73 25.95 11.52
N HIS A 25 6.50 27.21 11.20
CA HIS A 25 5.22 27.71 10.70
C HIS A 25 5.24 27.98 9.20
N GLY A 26 4.07 27.95 8.57
CA GLY A 26 3.87 28.28 7.17
C GLY A 26 4.40 27.21 6.20
N TRP A 27 4.58 27.58 4.93
CA TRP A 27 4.96 26.65 3.86
C TRP A 27 6.33 25.99 4.06
N ARG A 28 7.27 26.68 4.76
CA ARG A 28 8.60 26.15 5.06
C ARG A 28 8.56 24.89 5.93
N ARG A 29 7.57 24.77 6.82
CA ARG A 29 7.35 23.56 7.62
C ARG A 29 7.21 22.34 6.72
N TRP A 30 6.48 22.45 5.62
CA TRP A 30 6.16 21.34 4.74
C TRP A 30 7.29 21.01 3.76
N VAL A 31 7.89 22.05 3.16
CA VAL A 31 8.96 21.87 2.16
C VAL A 31 10.26 21.34 2.79
N PHE A 32 10.62 21.82 3.98
CA PHE A 32 11.84 21.45 4.66
C PHE A 32 11.57 20.57 5.89
N ALA A 33 10.45 19.84 5.91
CA ALA A 33 10.08 18.95 6.99
C ALA A 33 11.17 17.90 7.26
N THR A 34 11.54 17.76 8.51
CA THR A 34 12.39 16.66 8.98
C THR A 34 11.64 15.78 9.97
N ASN A 35 10.48 16.21 10.44
CA ASN A 35 9.64 15.46 11.35
C ASN A 35 8.88 14.35 10.61
N HIS A 36 8.95 13.14 11.12
CA HIS A 36 8.33 11.96 10.51
C HIS A 36 6.81 12.07 10.35
N LYS A 37 6.12 12.80 11.26
CA LYS A 37 4.66 12.98 11.20
C LYS A 37 4.25 13.93 10.08
N ASP A 38 5.00 15.02 9.90
CA ASP A 38 4.77 15.97 8.80
C ASP A 38 5.01 15.27 7.45
N ILE A 39 6.10 14.53 7.32
CA ILE A 39 6.43 13.77 6.10
C ILE A 39 5.37 12.69 5.87
N GLY A 40 4.96 11.95 6.89
CA GLY A 40 3.88 10.97 6.80
C GLY A 40 2.56 11.60 6.32
N THR A 41 2.24 12.80 6.80
CA THR A 41 1.06 13.56 6.35
C THR A 41 1.17 13.94 4.87
N LEU A 42 2.34 14.40 4.43
CA LEU A 42 2.59 14.71 3.01
C LEU A 42 2.39 13.48 2.12
N TYR A 43 2.93 12.33 2.52
CA TYR A 43 2.73 11.06 1.80
C TYR A 43 1.25 10.66 1.72
N LEU A 44 0.50 10.77 2.82
CA LEU A 44 -0.93 10.43 2.86
C LEU A 44 -1.77 11.35 1.97
N LEU A 45 -1.50 12.66 1.99
CA LEU A 45 -2.20 13.63 1.14
C LEU A 45 -1.86 13.42 -0.34
N PHE A 46 -0.59 13.19 -0.66
CA PHE A 46 -0.15 12.86 -2.02
C PHE A 46 -0.82 11.57 -2.52
N ALA A 47 -0.77 10.51 -1.73
CA ALA A 47 -1.37 9.23 -2.08
C ALA A 47 -2.88 9.34 -2.31
N PHE A 48 -3.56 10.13 -1.49
CA PHE A 48 -4.99 10.39 -1.68
C PHE A 48 -5.27 11.18 -2.97
N ALA A 49 -4.46 12.19 -3.28
CA ALA A 49 -4.59 12.91 -4.55
C ALA A 49 -4.38 11.97 -5.75
N MET A 50 -3.36 11.11 -5.70
CA MET A 50 -3.11 10.12 -6.74
C MET A 50 -4.20 9.06 -6.83
N LEU A 51 -4.80 8.65 -5.70
CA LEU A 51 -5.97 7.78 -5.67
C LEU A 51 -7.16 8.42 -6.41
N MET A 52 -7.37 9.72 -6.24
CA MET A 52 -8.42 10.43 -6.98
C MET A 52 -8.12 10.51 -8.48
N VAL A 53 -6.89 10.85 -8.86
CA VAL A 53 -6.48 10.89 -10.28
C VAL A 53 -6.64 9.50 -10.92
N GLY A 54 -6.03 8.46 -10.35
CA GLY A 54 -6.14 7.10 -10.86
C GLY A 54 -7.58 6.58 -10.84
N GLY A 55 -8.37 6.99 -9.83
CA GLY A 55 -9.81 6.69 -9.74
C GLY A 55 -10.63 7.30 -10.88
N VAL A 56 -10.37 8.55 -11.23
CA VAL A 56 -11.03 9.18 -12.39
C VAL A 56 -10.71 8.43 -13.67
N LEU A 57 -9.45 8.01 -13.89
CA LEU A 57 -9.09 7.19 -15.05
C LEU A 57 -9.87 5.86 -15.07
N ALA A 58 -10.04 5.21 -13.92
CA ALA A 58 -10.84 4.00 -13.80
C ALA A 58 -12.32 4.24 -14.11
N LEU A 59 -12.88 5.37 -13.66
CA LEU A 59 -14.28 5.71 -13.95
C LEU A 59 -14.49 6.02 -15.44
N LEU A 60 -13.51 6.61 -16.13
CA LEU A 60 -13.56 6.78 -17.59
C LEU A 60 -13.52 5.43 -18.32
N ILE A 61 -12.68 4.50 -17.88
CA ILE A 61 -12.66 3.11 -18.39
C ILE A 61 -14.05 2.47 -18.19
N ARG A 62 -14.65 2.63 -17.03
CA ARG A 62 -15.98 2.05 -16.75
C ARG A 62 -17.11 2.76 -17.48
N ALA A 63 -16.99 4.06 -17.77
CA ALA A 63 -17.93 4.78 -18.61
C ALA A 63 -17.90 4.24 -20.05
N GLU A 64 -16.71 4.04 -20.62
CA GLU A 64 -16.56 3.44 -21.95
C GLU A 64 -17.17 2.04 -22.03
N LEU A 65 -16.90 1.21 -21.02
CA LEU A 65 -17.38 -0.17 -20.98
C LEU A 65 -18.82 -0.31 -20.41
N PHE A 66 -19.57 0.78 -20.29
CA PHE A 66 -20.96 0.72 -19.80
C PHE A 66 -21.90 0.03 -20.79
N GLN A 67 -21.65 0.22 -22.09
CA GLN A 67 -22.39 -0.39 -23.20
C GLN A 67 -21.40 -0.88 -24.26
N PRO A 68 -21.78 -1.88 -25.08
CA PRO A 68 -21.00 -2.30 -26.25
C PRO A 68 -20.84 -1.18 -27.27
N GLY A 69 -19.77 -1.23 -28.04
CA GLY A 69 -19.37 -0.20 -29.01
C GLY A 69 -18.58 0.93 -28.36
N LEU A 70 -17.84 1.67 -29.18
CA LEU A 70 -17.08 2.83 -28.73
C LEU A 70 -18.02 3.99 -28.37
N GLN A 71 -17.96 4.45 -27.13
CA GLN A 71 -18.89 5.45 -26.59
C GLN A 71 -18.23 6.83 -26.49
N TYR A 72 -17.14 6.95 -25.75
CA TYR A 72 -16.54 8.23 -25.34
C TYR A 72 -15.08 8.36 -25.73
N VAL A 73 -14.34 7.23 -25.81
CA VAL A 73 -12.91 7.21 -26.06
C VAL A 73 -12.56 6.26 -27.21
N ASN A 74 -11.55 6.61 -27.98
CA ASN A 74 -11.01 5.70 -28.99
C ASN A 74 -10.13 4.61 -28.33
N PRO A 75 -9.80 3.51 -29.01
CA PRO A 75 -9.00 2.43 -28.44
C PRO A 75 -7.60 2.85 -27.98
N GLU A 76 -6.99 3.85 -28.62
CA GLU A 76 -5.68 4.37 -28.24
C GLU A 76 -5.75 5.09 -26.88
N LEU A 77 -6.69 6.00 -26.70
CA LEU A 77 -6.91 6.67 -25.43
C LEU A 77 -7.32 5.67 -24.33
N PHE A 78 -8.13 4.66 -24.66
CA PHE A 78 -8.50 3.61 -23.72
C PHE A 78 -7.27 2.85 -23.19
N ASN A 79 -6.32 2.52 -24.05
CA ASN A 79 -5.06 1.88 -23.66
C ASN A 79 -4.20 2.80 -22.77
N GLN A 80 -4.18 4.10 -23.07
CA GLN A 80 -3.51 5.10 -22.22
C GLN A 80 -4.18 5.16 -20.83
N LEU A 81 -5.51 5.25 -20.77
CA LEU A 81 -6.26 5.26 -19.49
C LEU A 81 -5.97 4.01 -18.66
N THR A 82 -5.98 2.82 -19.29
CA THR A 82 -5.72 1.56 -18.61
C THR A 82 -4.29 1.48 -18.07
N THR A 83 -3.31 1.91 -18.86
CA THR A 83 -1.90 1.93 -18.48
C THR A 83 -1.66 2.88 -17.31
N MET A 84 -2.13 4.11 -17.44
CA MET A 84 -1.91 5.16 -16.46
C MET A 84 -2.69 4.94 -15.18
N HIS A 85 -3.92 4.36 -15.27
CA HIS A 85 -4.64 3.91 -14.09
C HIS A 85 -3.77 2.93 -13.27
N GLY A 86 -3.21 1.91 -13.89
CA GLY A 86 -2.37 0.92 -13.22
C GLY A 86 -1.12 1.54 -12.59
N LEU A 87 -0.35 2.32 -13.36
CA LEU A 87 0.88 2.96 -12.89
C LEU A 87 0.62 3.94 -11.72
N ILE A 88 -0.39 4.79 -11.84
CA ILE A 88 -0.73 5.79 -10.82
C ILE A 88 -1.26 5.11 -9.56
N MET A 89 -2.11 4.08 -9.67
CA MET A 89 -2.66 3.39 -8.51
C MET A 89 -1.60 2.62 -7.73
N VAL A 90 -0.71 1.90 -8.40
CA VAL A 90 0.34 1.12 -7.76
C VAL A 90 1.39 2.04 -7.13
N PHE A 91 2.05 2.85 -7.96
CA PHE A 91 3.23 3.63 -7.55
C PHE A 91 2.92 5.01 -6.98
N GLY A 92 1.77 5.58 -7.32
CA GLY A 92 1.35 6.90 -6.85
C GLY A 92 0.40 6.86 -5.65
N ALA A 93 -0.47 5.85 -5.54
CA ALA A 93 -1.47 5.79 -4.47
C ALA A 93 -1.14 4.75 -3.40
N ILE A 94 -1.10 3.44 -3.73
CA ILE A 94 -1.01 2.37 -2.72
C ILE A 94 0.32 2.42 -1.98
N MET A 95 1.44 2.37 -2.69
CA MET A 95 2.76 2.36 -2.05
C MET A 95 3.00 3.61 -1.21
N PRO A 96 2.77 4.85 -1.71
CA PRO A 96 2.96 6.05 -0.92
C PRO A 96 2.04 6.16 0.28
N ALA A 97 0.80 5.68 0.21
CA ALA A 97 -0.09 5.65 1.37
C ALA A 97 0.51 4.82 2.50
N PHE A 98 0.99 3.61 2.21
CA PHE A 98 1.63 2.77 3.23
C PHE A 98 2.93 3.39 3.77
N VAL A 99 3.72 4.07 2.93
CA VAL A 99 4.89 4.82 3.40
C VAL A 99 4.47 5.97 4.32
N GLY A 100 3.34 6.62 4.05
CA GLY A 100 2.74 7.61 4.93
C GLY A 100 2.37 7.04 6.31
N PHE A 101 1.71 5.88 6.33
CA PHE A 101 1.45 5.15 7.58
C PHE A 101 2.74 4.77 8.31
N ALA A 102 3.75 4.27 7.59
CA ALA A 102 5.03 3.91 8.17
C ALA A 102 5.71 5.08 8.86
N ASN A 103 5.80 6.22 8.16
CA ASN A 103 6.37 7.45 8.69
C ASN A 103 5.64 7.91 9.96
N TRP A 104 4.30 7.92 9.96
CA TRP A 104 3.54 8.29 11.12
C TRP A 104 3.71 7.32 12.28
N MET A 105 3.62 6.02 12.04
CA MET A 105 3.37 5.05 13.09
C MET A 105 4.62 4.32 13.56
N ILE A 106 5.60 4.04 12.70
CA ILE A 106 6.78 3.24 13.11
C ILE A 106 7.53 3.90 14.25
N PRO A 107 7.94 5.19 14.21
CA PRO A 107 8.63 5.80 15.32
C PRO A 107 7.80 5.80 16.60
N LEU A 108 6.49 6.07 16.51
CA LEU A 108 5.60 6.03 17.68
C LEU A 108 5.49 4.63 18.27
N GLN A 109 5.45 3.59 17.44
CA GLN A 109 5.29 2.21 17.90
C GLN A 109 6.55 1.59 18.47
N ILE A 110 7.72 2.06 18.05
CA ILE A 110 9.01 1.55 18.57
C ILE A 110 9.63 2.44 19.64
N GLY A 111 9.01 3.58 19.94
CA GLY A 111 9.52 4.55 20.92
C GLY A 111 10.72 5.35 20.42
N ALA A 112 10.84 5.54 19.11
CA ALA A 112 11.86 6.39 18.50
C ALA A 112 11.41 7.84 18.43
N SER A 113 12.35 8.78 18.54
CA SER A 113 12.07 10.22 18.43
C SER A 113 11.74 10.65 17.01
N ASP A 114 12.37 10.05 16.02
CA ASP A 114 12.14 10.31 14.59
C ASP A 114 12.67 9.15 13.74
N MET A 115 12.62 9.29 12.40
CA MET A 115 13.29 8.39 11.46
C MET A 115 14.82 8.61 11.50
N ALA A 116 15.59 7.54 11.23
CA ALA A 116 17.06 7.58 11.30
C ALA A 116 17.69 8.64 10.39
N PHE A 117 17.15 8.83 9.20
CA PHE A 117 17.66 9.76 8.18
C PHE A 117 16.60 10.78 7.79
N ALA A 118 16.32 11.73 8.67
CA ALA A 118 15.22 12.69 8.52
C ALA A 118 15.29 13.53 7.21
N ARG A 119 16.49 13.96 6.79
CA ARG A 119 16.68 14.71 5.53
C ARG A 119 16.45 13.84 4.30
N MET A 120 16.94 12.61 4.33
CA MET A 120 16.72 11.64 3.25
C MET A 120 15.23 11.28 3.16
N ASN A 121 14.53 11.22 4.28
CA ASN A 121 13.09 11.00 4.35
C ASN A 121 12.30 12.12 3.64
N ASN A 122 12.67 13.39 3.91
CA ASN A 122 12.09 14.52 3.21
C ASN A 122 12.38 14.46 1.71
N PHE A 123 13.63 14.18 1.32
CA PHE A 123 14.02 14.10 -0.09
C PHE A 123 13.30 12.98 -0.82
N SER A 124 13.09 11.81 -0.20
CA SER A 124 12.34 10.70 -0.79
C SER A 124 10.90 11.11 -1.14
N PHE A 125 10.24 11.88 -0.27
CA PHE A 125 8.92 12.43 -0.58
C PHE A 125 8.96 13.40 -1.77
N TRP A 126 9.88 14.37 -1.77
CA TRP A 126 9.90 15.39 -2.80
C TRP A 126 10.29 14.87 -4.19
N LEU A 127 10.91 13.70 -4.30
CA LEU A 127 11.11 12.99 -5.58
C LEU A 127 9.80 12.50 -6.20
N MET A 128 8.78 12.26 -5.41
CA MET A 128 7.50 11.78 -5.94
C MET A 128 6.74 12.83 -6.73
N ILE A 129 6.93 14.11 -6.37
CA ILE A 129 6.22 15.23 -7.03
C ILE A 129 6.60 15.34 -8.52
N PRO A 130 7.90 15.46 -8.92
CA PRO A 130 8.26 15.49 -10.33
C PRO A 130 7.87 14.19 -11.06
N ALA A 131 7.95 13.04 -10.43
CA ALA A 131 7.51 11.79 -11.05
C ALA A 131 6.01 11.80 -11.37
N ALA A 132 5.18 12.23 -10.42
CA ALA A 132 3.74 12.37 -10.65
C ALA A 132 3.42 13.39 -11.74
N ILE A 133 4.14 14.54 -11.76
CA ILE A 133 3.99 15.53 -12.82
C ILE A 133 4.35 14.93 -14.19
N MET A 134 5.44 14.16 -14.29
CA MET A 134 5.83 13.49 -15.54
C MET A 134 4.77 12.50 -16.02
N LEU A 135 4.21 11.69 -15.11
CA LEU A 135 3.14 10.75 -15.45
C LEU A 135 1.89 11.48 -15.96
N VAL A 136 1.42 12.51 -15.27
CA VAL A 136 0.22 13.25 -15.67
C VAL A 136 0.48 14.07 -16.95
N ALA A 137 1.64 14.73 -17.04
CA ALA A 137 2.01 15.53 -18.21
C ALA A 137 2.18 14.68 -19.49
N SER A 138 2.46 13.36 -19.35
CA SER A 138 2.60 12.47 -20.50
C SER A 138 1.34 12.40 -21.37
N PHE A 139 0.15 12.62 -20.83
CA PHE A 139 -1.10 12.71 -21.61
C PHE A 139 -1.10 13.85 -22.63
N PHE A 140 -0.33 14.89 -22.40
CA PHE A 140 -0.25 16.08 -23.25
C PHE A 140 0.96 16.06 -24.21
N MET A 141 1.75 14.99 -24.19
CA MET A 141 2.88 14.81 -25.08
C MET A 141 2.42 14.28 -26.45
N PRO A 142 3.23 14.48 -27.52
CA PRO A 142 2.93 13.89 -28.84
C PRO A 142 2.74 12.37 -28.76
N GLY A 143 1.61 11.89 -29.26
CA GLY A 143 1.21 10.48 -29.21
C GLY A 143 0.48 10.07 -27.90
N GLY A 144 0.24 11.01 -26.97
CA GLY A 144 -0.46 10.77 -25.71
C GLY A 144 0.40 10.01 -24.69
N ALA A 145 -0.21 9.56 -23.61
CA ALA A 145 0.45 8.82 -22.51
C ALA A 145 0.92 7.41 -22.93
N PRO A 146 1.79 6.74 -22.16
CA PRO A 146 2.12 5.34 -22.38
C PRO A 146 0.87 4.46 -22.48
N ALA A 147 0.86 3.53 -23.43
CA ALA A 147 -0.32 2.71 -23.76
C ALA A 147 -0.04 1.18 -23.80
N ALA A 148 1.09 0.73 -23.22
CA ALA A 148 1.51 -0.67 -23.22
C ALA A 148 1.00 -1.50 -22.03
N GLY A 149 0.10 -0.94 -21.21
CA GLY A 149 -0.26 -1.50 -19.91
C GLY A 149 0.78 -1.17 -18.83
N TRP A 150 0.42 -1.32 -17.55
CA TRP A 150 1.30 -1.00 -16.43
C TRP A 150 2.58 -1.85 -16.37
N THR A 151 2.57 -3.01 -17.03
CA THR A 151 3.73 -3.91 -17.13
C THR A 151 4.76 -3.48 -18.16
N LEU A 152 4.41 -2.54 -19.05
CA LEU A 152 5.31 -1.92 -20.03
C LEU A 152 6.06 -2.94 -20.91
N TYR A 153 5.39 -3.94 -21.45
CA TYR A 153 6.02 -5.01 -22.22
C TYR A 153 6.68 -4.53 -23.51
N ALA A 154 7.92 -4.97 -23.70
CA ALA A 154 8.57 -4.97 -24.99
C ALA A 154 7.98 -6.10 -25.88
N PRO A 155 7.97 -5.95 -27.22
CA PRO A 155 8.54 -4.87 -28.04
C PRO A 155 7.61 -3.67 -28.22
N LEU A 156 6.38 -3.68 -27.70
CA LEU A 156 5.43 -2.59 -27.89
C LEU A 156 5.98 -1.24 -27.37
N THR A 157 6.63 -1.25 -26.20
CA THR A 157 7.25 -0.06 -25.60
C THR A 157 8.38 0.53 -26.46
N LEU A 158 9.04 -0.29 -27.29
CA LEU A 158 10.11 0.18 -28.17
C LEU A 158 9.57 1.02 -29.34
N GLN A 159 8.29 0.90 -29.66
CA GLN A 159 7.62 1.57 -30.79
C GLN A 159 6.87 2.84 -30.37
N MET A 160 6.79 3.14 -29.07
CA MET A 160 6.03 4.27 -28.53
C MET A 160 6.79 5.59 -28.67
N GLY A 161 6.04 6.70 -28.62
CA GLY A 161 6.56 8.06 -28.66
C GLY A 161 7.32 8.48 -27.38
N PRO A 162 7.68 9.76 -27.27
CA PRO A 162 8.51 10.28 -26.15
C PRO A 162 7.83 10.21 -24.79
N SER A 163 6.52 10.08 -24.72
CA SER A 163 5.78 9.88 -23.46
C SER A 163 6.18 8.59 -22.74
N MET A 164 6.62 7.56 -23.49
CA MET A 164 7.14 6.33 -22.90
C MET A 164 8.43 6.60 -22.11
N ASP A 165 9.31 7.45 -22.63
CA ASP A 165 10.54 7.84 -21.93
C ASP A 165 10.22 8.62 -20.65
N ALA A 166 9.24 9.53 -20.69
CA ALA A 166 8.75 10.23 -19.52
C ALA A 166 8.21 9.26 -18.46
N GLY A 167 7.46 8.23 -18.89
CA GLY A 167 6.98 7.15 -18.01
C GLY A 167 8.14 6.36 -17.39
N ILE A 168 9.15 5.99 -18.18
CA ILE A 168 10.35 5.28 -17.69
C ILE A 168 11.11 6.14 -16.66
N PHE A 169 11.34 7.43 -16.94
CA PHE A 169 12.02 8.31 -15.99
C PHE A 169 11.21 8.51 -14.70
N ALA A 170 9.89 8.67 -14.81
CA ALA A 170 9.03 8.74 -13.63
C ALA A 170 9.18 7.49 -12.75
N MET A 171 9.19 6.31 -13.34
CA MET A 171 9.36 5.04 -12.63
C MET A 171 10.74 4.92 -11.98
N HIS A 172 11.81 5.39 -12.62
CA HIS A 172 13.15 5.44 -12.00
C HIS A 172 13.17 6.35 -10.77
N ILE A 173 12.55 7.53 -10.86
CA ILE A 173 12.50 8.47 -9.74
C ILE A 173 11.68 7.89 -8.57
N LEU A 174 10.54 7.25 -8.85
CA LEU A 174 9.73 6.57 -7.84
C LEU A 174 10.48 5.40 -7.20
N GLY A 175 11.23 4.64 -8.00
CA GLY A 175 12.09 3.56 -7.52
C GLY A 175 13.20 4.06 -6.58
N ALA A 176 13.88 5.15 -6.94
CA ALA A 176 14.89 5.78 -6.08
C ALA A 176 14.29 6.26 -4.75
N SER A 177 13.11 6.89 -4.79
CA SER A 177 12.35 7.27 -3.60
C SER A 177 12.07 6.07 -2.69
N SER A 178 11.59 4.96 -3.27
CA SER A 178 11.25 3.74 -2.54
C SER A 178 12.47 3.09 -1.87
N ILE A 179 13.61 3.04 -2.56
CA ILE A 179 14.87 2.51 -2.00
C ILE A 179 15.32 3.35 -0.80
N MET A 180 15.32 4.68 -0.93
CA MET A 180 15.71 5.58 0.18
C MET A 180 14.79 5.43 1.38
N GLY A 181 13.47 5.37 1.16
CA GLY A 181 12.49 5.12 2.21
C GLY A 181 12.72 3.78 2.91
N SER A 182 13.03 2.75 2.15
CA SER A 182 13.28 1.40 2.68
C SER A 182 14.54 1.34 3.54
N ILE A 183 15.64 1.94 3.08
CA ILE A 183 16.88 2.05 3.88
C ILE A 183 16.58 2.76 5.20
N ASN A 184 15.84 3.86 5.15
CA ASN A 184 15.48 4.63 6.33
C ASN A 184 14.64 3.82 7.32
N ILE A 185 13.61 3.12 6.84
CA ILE A 185 12.75 2.26 7.67
C ILE A 185 13.55 1.13 8.32
N ILE A 186 14.42 0.43 7.57
CA ILE A 186 15.25 -0.65 8.12
C ILE A 186 16.15 -0.12 9.24
N VAL A 187 16.88 0.96 8.98
CA VAL A 187 17.82 1.52 9.96
C VAL A 187 17.07 2.04 11.20
N THR A 188 15.93 2.69 11.01
CA THR A 188 15.08 3.16 12.12
C THR A 188 14.63 1.98 13.00
N ILE A 189 14.06 0.94 12.38
CA ILE A 189 13.55 -0.22 13.12
C ILE A 189 14.70 -0.98 13.83
N LEU A 190 15.81 -1.20 13.16
CA LEU A 190 16.90 -1.99 13.74
C LEU A 190 17.67 -1.26 14.84
N ASN A 191 17.87 0.06 14.70
CA ASN A 191 18.80 0.81 15.56
C ASN A 191 18.11 1.75 16.56
N MET A 192 16.84 2.12 16.36
CA MET A 192 16.21 3.16 17.18
C MET A 192 15.05 2.66 18.06
N ARG A 193 14.91 1.35 18.21
CA ARG A 193 13.90 0.79 19.12
C ARG A 193 14.19 1.20 20.57
N ALA A 194 13.12 1.46 21.32
CA ALA A 194 13.18 1.72 22.74
C ALA A 194 13.96 0.62 23.50
N PRO A 195 14.81 0.96 24.48
CA PRO A 195 15.51 -0.01 25.31
C PRO A 195 14.55 -1.04 25.91
N GLY A 196 14.87 -2.34 25.72
CA GLY A 196 14.02 -3.45 26.14
C GLY A 196 13.07 -3.97 25.06
N MET A 197 12.87 -3.26 23.94
CA MET A 197 12.09 -3.75 22.78
C MET A 197 12.96 -4.65 21.88
N THR A 198 12.89 -5.95 22.13
CA THR A 198 13.48 -6.95 21.22
C THR A 198 12.64 -7.07 19.96
N LEU A 199 13.18 -7.69 18.89
CA LEU A 199 12.44 -7.89 17.64
C LEU A 199 11.10 -8.60 17.88
N MET A 200 11.07 -9.65 18.70
CA MET A 200 9.84 -10.41 18.99
C MET A 200 8.89 -9.72 19.97
N LYS A 201 9.17 -8.46 20.34
CA LYS A 201 8.26 -7.58 21.08
C LYS A 201 7.71 -6.44 20.22
N MET A 202 8.11 -6.35 18.94
CA MET A 202 7.62 -5.30 18.02
C MET A 202 6.16 -5.53 17.63
N PRO A 203 5.39 -4.47 17.42
CA PRO A 203 4.07 -4.56 16.80
C PRO A 203 4.10 -5.22 15.41
N MET A 204 3.01 -5.89 15.02
CA MET A 204 2.94 -6.58 13.73
C MET A 204 3.10 -5.63 12.54
N PHE A 205 2.63 -4.39 12.63
CA PHE A 205 2.82 -3.39 11.59
C PHE A 205 4.30 -3.08 11.37
N VAL A 206 5.09 -2.99 12.44
CA VAL A 206 6.54 -2.79 12.35
C VAL A 206 7.24 -3.99 11.69
N TRP A 207 6.84 -5.22 12.03
CA TRP A 207 7.36 -6.43 11.39
C TRP A 207 7.05 -6.50 9.90
N THR A 208 5.80 -6.23 9.53
CA THR A 208 5.42 -6.27 8.12
C THR A 208 6.16 -5.21 7.31
N TRP A 209 6.41 -4.04 7.89
CA TRP A 209 7.21 -3.01 7.24
C TRP A 209 8.70 -3.33 7.14
N LEU A 210 9.28 -3.94 8.17
CA LEU A 210 10.68 -4.39 8.10
C LEU A 210 10.88 -5.37 6.94
N ILE A 211 9.99 -6.34 6.81
CA ILE A 211 10.03 -7.33 5.73
C ILE A 211 9.76 -6.67 4.38
N THR A 212 8.78 -5.79 4.28
CA THR A 212 8.46 -5.04 3.06
C THR A 212 9.63 -4.18 2.60
N ALA A 213 10.34 -3.53 3.52
CA ALA A 213 11.52 -2.72 3.20
C ALA A 213 12.68 -3.56 2.63
N TYR A 214 12.89 -4.77 3.12
CA TYR A 214 13.85 -5.70 2.52
C TYR A 214 13.44 -6.13 1.12
N LEU A 215 12.16 -6.42 0.89
CA LEU A 215 11.66 -6.73 -0.46
C LEU A 215 11.91 -5.57 -1.42
N LEU A 216 11.58 -4.35 -1.03
CA LEU A 216 11.78 -3.15 -1.86
C LEU A 216 13.24 -2.96 -2.29
N ILE A 217 14.18 -3.10 -1.35
CA ILE A 217 15.62 -2.99 -1.68
C ILE A 217 16.06 -4.08 -2.66
N ALA A 218 15.50 -5.29 -2.53
CA ALA A 218 15.87 -6.40 -3.39
C ALA A 218 15.31 -6.28 -4.81
N VAL A 219 14.07 -5.79 -4.98
CA VAL A 219 13.38 -5.87 -6.28
C VAL A 219 13.36 -4.56 -7.08
N MET A 220 13.44 -3.39 -6.42
CA MET A 220 13.44 -2.11 -7.16
C MET A 220 14.61 -1.95 -8.13
N PRO A 221 15.85 -2.39 -7.81
CA PRO A 221 16.94 -2.40 -8.80
C PRO A 221 16.66 -3.29 -10.01
N VAL A 222 15.92 -4.38 -9.84
CA VAL A 222 15.55 -5.28 -10.94
C VAL A 222 14.58 -4.59 -11.91
N LEU A 223 13.55 -3.90 -11.39
CA LEU A 223 12.67 -3.08 -12.20
C LEU A 223 13.47 -1.99 -12.93
N ALA A 224 14.33 -1.27 -12.21
CA ALA A 224 15.18 -0.23 -12.80
C ALA A 224 16.02 -0.80 -13.94
N GLY A 225 16.60 -2.00 -13.77
CA GLY A 225 17.34 -2.70 -14.81
C GLY A 225 16.48 -2.98 -16.06
N ALA A 226 15.28 -3.52 -15.90
CA ALA A 226 14.38 -3.83 -17.02
C ALA A 226 14.02 -2.58 -17.84
N ILE A 227 13.61 -1.51 -17.17
CA ILE A 227 13.22 -0.27 -17.87
C ILE A 227 14.42 0.54 -18.38
N THR A 228 15.61 0.39 -17.78
CA THR A 228 16.87 0.94 -18.34
C THR A 228 17.26 0.22 -19.63
N MET A 229 17.19 -1.11 -19.68
CA MET A 229 17.43 -1.87 -20.90
C MET A 229 16.41 -1.48 -22.00
N THR A 230 15.14 -1.26 -21.64
CA THR A 230 14.15 -0.73 -22.59
C THR A 230 14.57 0.65 -23.12
N LEU A 231 15.04 1.54 -22.25
CA LEU A 231 15.49 2.88 -22.63
C LEU A 231 16.70 2.82 -23.58
N THR A 232 17.65 1.92 -23.35
CA THR A 232 18.82 1.76 -24.22
C THR A 232 18.45 1.12 -25.55
N ASP A 233 17.51 0.19 -25.60
CA ASP A 233 16.97 -0.33 -26.86
C ASP A 233 16.27 0.74 -27.68
N ARG A 234 15.65 1.74 -27.03
CA ARG A 234 14.97 2.85 -27.72
C ARG A 234 15.92 3.88 -28.29
N HIS A 235 17.04 4.19 -27.62
CA HIS A 235 17.86 5.37 -27.93
C HIS A 235 19.34 5.09 -28.18
N PHE A 236 19.87 3.92 -27.78
CA PHE A 236 21.30 3.64 -27.84
C PHE A 236 21.66 2.44 -28.74
N GLY A 237 20.69 1.94 -29.52
CA GLY A 237 20.94 0.87 -30.50
C GLY A 237 21.26 -0.50 -29.89
N THR A 238 20.96 -0.70 -28.60
CA THR A 238 20.98 -2.04 -28.00
C THR A 238 19.78 -2.87 -28.47
N SER A 239 19.83 -4.17 -28.30
CA SER A 239 18.78 -5.11 -28.74
C SER A 239 18.47 -6.14 -27.67
N PHE A 240 18.31 -5.73 -26.43
CA PHE A 240 17.99 -6.67 -25.34
C PHE A 240 16.63 -7.36 -25.58
N PHE A 241 15.65 -6.61 -26.07
CA PHE A 241 14.28 -7.06 -26.21
C PHE A 241 13.75 -6.98 -27.65
N ASN A 242 14.58 -6.55 -28.60
CA ASN A 242 14.22 -6.48 -30.01
C ASN A 242 14.61 -7.76 -30.74
N PRO A 243 13.63 -8.59 -31.20
CA PRO A 243 13.93 -9.84 -31.90
C PRO A 243 14.73 -9.65 -33.21
N ALA A 244 14.52 -8.55 -33.90
CA ALA A 244 15.24 -8.25 -35.16
C ALA A 244 16.74 -8.07 -34.96
N GLY A 245 17.16 -7.66 -33.73
CA GLY A 245 18.57 -7.53 -33.34
C GLY A 245 19.09 -8.72 -32.53
N GLY A 246 18.35 -9.83 -32.43
CA GLY A 246 18.72 -11.02 -31.65
C GLY A 246 18.31 -10.98 -30.18
N GLY A 247 17.51 -10.00 -29.77
CA GLY A 247 16.96 -9.91 -28.42
C GLY A 247 15.73 -10.79 -28.20
N ASP A 248 15.27 -10.85 -26.94
CA ASP A 248 14.13 -11.67 -26.55
C ASP A 248 13.11 -10.87 -25.70
N PRO A 249 11.90 -10.60 -26.18
CA PRO A 249 10.84 -9.97 -25.39
C PRO A 249 10.42 -10.77 -24.15
N ILE A 250 10.56 -12.10 -24.18
CA ILE A 250 10.24 -12.95 -23.03
C ILE A 250 11.24 -12.70 -21.89
N MET A 251 12.48 -12.37 -22.20
CA MET A 251 13.47 -11.95 -21.20
C MET A 251 13.01 -10.71 -20.43
N TYR A 252 12.39 -9.72 -21.11
CA TYR A 252 11.77 -8.58 -20.42
C TYR A 252 10.72 -9.04 -19.41
N GLN A 253 9.84 -9.95 -19.81
CA GLN A 253 8.77 -10.45 -18.94
C GLN A 253 9.34 -11.16 -17.71
N HIS A 254 10.38 -11.97 -17.84
CA HIS A 254 11.05 -12.61 -16.70
C HIS A 254 11.64 -11.59 -15.74
N ILE A 255 12.39 -10.61 -16.25
CA ILE A 255 13.01 -9.59 -15.39
C ILE A 255 11.92 -8.73 -14.72
N PHE A 256 10.91 -8.30 -15.48
CA PHE A 256 9.80 -7.51 -14.94
C PHE A 256 9.05 -8.27 -13.83
N TRP A 257 8.69 -9.54 -14.04
CA TRP A 257 7.90 -10.30 -13.07
C TRP A 257 8.71 -10.79 -11.89
N PHE A 258 10.02 -10.93 -12.01
CA PHE A 258 10.89 -11.13 -10.85
C PHE A 258 10.82 -9.95 -9.87
N PHE A 259 10.58 -8.73 -10.37
CA PHE A 259 10.14 -7.60 -9.56
C PHE A 259 8.63 -7.69 -9.26
N GLY A 260 7.81 -7.92 -10.27
CA GLY A 260 6.37 -7.68 -10.23
C GLY A 260 5.60 -8.56 -9.24
N HIS A 261 6.02 -9.82 -9.02
CA HIS A 261 5.35 -10.64 -8.03
C HIS A 261 5.71 -10.25 -6.59
N PRO A 262 6.99 -10.06 -6.20
CA PRO A 262 7.30 -9.46 -4.90
C PRO A 262 6.63 -8.09 -4.69
N GLU A 263 6.43 -7.29 -5.73
CA GLU A 263 5.73 -6.00 -5.66
C GLU A 263 4.30 -6.14 -5.14
N VAL A 264 3.54 -7.15 -5.59
CA VAL A 264 2.17 -7.35 -5.08
C VAL A 264 2.18 -7.70 -3.59
N TYR A 265 3.23 -8.37 -3.09
CA TYR A 265 3.39 -8.61 -1.65
C TYR A 265 3.88 -7.37 -0.90
N ILE A 266 4.70 -6.53 -1.51
CA ILE A 266 5.05 -5.20 -0.98
C ILE A 266 3.77 -4.37 -0.74
N MET A 267 2.82 -4.44 -1.66
CA MET A 267 1.55 -3.73 -1.54
C MET A 267 0.59 -4.30 -0.48
N ILE A 268 0.69 -5.59 -0.12
CA ILE A 268 -0.27 -6.19 0.81
C ILE A 268 0.27 -6.42 2.22
N LEU A 269 1.58 -6.63 2.40
CA LEU A 269 2.14 -6.95 3.72
C LEU A 269 1.89 -5.85 4.77
N PRO A 270 2.04 -4.54 4.47
CA PRO A 270 1.67 -3.49 5.42
C PRO A 270 0.20 -3.54 5.83
N ALA A 271 -0.70 -3.88 4.91
CA ALA A 271 -2.12 -4.08 5.20
C ALA A 271 -2.34 -5.19 6.23
N PHE A 272 -1.63 -6.31 6.10
CA PHE A 272 -1.66 -7.39 7.10
C PHE A 272 -1.22 -6.91 8.48
N GLY A 273 -0.23 -6.01 8.53
CA GLY A 273 0.22 -5.39 9.78
C GLY A 273 -0.87 -4.53 10.43
N ILE A 274 -1.53 -3.67 9.67
CA ILE A 274 -2.63 -2.82 10.15
C ILE A 274 -3.75 -3.66 10.73
N VAL A 275 -4.24 -4.63 9.97
CA VAL A 275 -5.35 -5.50 10.38
C VAL A 275 -4.98 -6.34 11.62
N SER A 276 -3.73 -6.79 11.71
CA SER A 276 -3.22 -7.55 12.86
C SER A 276 -3.13 -6.74 14.16
N GLN A 277 -3.16 -5.41 14.09
CA GLN A 277 -3.24 -4.54 15.27
C GLN A 277 -4.68 -4.14 15.62
N ILE A 278 -5.54 -3.98 14.62
CA ILE A 278 -6.93 -3.58 14.82
C ILE A 278 -7.76 -4.72 15.41
N ILE A 279 -7.66 -5.92 14.86
CA ILE A 279 -8.48 -7.07 15.31
C ILE A 279 -8.31 -7.36 16.80
N PRO A 280 -7.10 -7.45 17.37
CA PRO A 280 -6.92 -7.65 18.81
C PRO A 280 -7.56 -6.57 19.67
N ALA A 281 -7.44 -5.30 19.25
CA ALA A 281 -8.00 -4.17 19.99
C ALA A 281 -9.53 -4.25 20.11
N PHE A 282 -10.22 -4.66 19.04
CA PHE A 282 -11.69 -4.74 19.03
C PHE A 282 -12.24 -6.12 19.39
N ALA A 283 -11.41 -7.17 19.36
CA ALA A 283 -11.74 -8.48 19.91
C ALA A 283 -11.45 -8.57 21.42
N ARG A 284 -10.77 -7.57 22.00
CA ARG A 284 -10.30 -7.54 23.38
C ARG A 284 -9.52 -8.79 23.76
N LYS A 285 -8.69 -9.25 22.82
CA LYS A 285 -7.84 -10.43 22.96
C LYS A 285 -6.47 -10.16 22.37
N LYS A 286 -5.44 -10.83 22.89
CA LYS A 286 -4.11 -10.83 22.28
C LYS A 286 -4.18 -11.53 20.91
N LEU A 287 -3.33 -11.06 19.99
CA LEU A 287 -3.19 -11.67 18.67
C LEU A 287 -2.82 -13.15 18.80
N PHE A 288 -3.67 -14.02 18.26
CA PHE A 288 -3.41 -15.44 18.28
C PHE A 288 -2.20 -15.77 17.39
N GLY A 289 -1.26 -16.54 17.94
CA GLY A 289 -0.12 -17.02 17.17
C GLY A 289 0.82 -15.93 16.68
N TYR A 290 1.15 -14.93 17.49
CA TYR A 290 2.05 -13.82 17.11
C TYR A 290 3.33 -14.30 16.39
N ALA A 291 4.05 -15.27 16.96
CA ALA A 291 5.26 -15.80 16.33
C ALA A 291 4.99 -16.44 14.96
N SER A 292 3.90 -17.21 14.84
CA SER A 292 3.52 -17.80 13.55
C SER A 292 3.11 -16.73 12.53
N MET A 293 2.53 -15.60 12.96
CA MET A 293 2.24 -14.46 12.10
C MET A 293 3.52 -13.82 11.54
N VAL A 294 4.55 -13.67 12.37
CA VAL A 294 5.87 -13.15 11.95
C VAL A 294 6.51 -14.11 10.94
N TYR A 295 6.59 -15.39 11.27
CA TYR A 295 7.18 -16.40 10.38
C TYR A 295 6.40 -16.58 9.08
N ALA A 296 5.07 -16.54 9.12
CA ALA A 296 4.26 -16.58 7.92
C ALA A 296 4.53 -15.36 7.01
N THR A 297 4.69 -14.17 7.58
CA THR A 297 5.03 -12.97 6.80
C THR A 297 6.40 -13.11 6.13
N ALA A 298 7.41 -13.58 6.86
CA ALA A 298 8.74 -13.83 6.31
C ALA A 298 8.73 -14.93 5.22
N SER A 299 7.96 -16.00 5.44
CA SER A 299 7.80 -17.08 4.45
C SER A 299 7.16 -16.60 3.15
N ILE A 300 6.10 -15.76 3.24
CA ILE A 300 5.49 -15.15 2.06
C ILE A 300 6.54 -14.33 1.29
N ALA A 301 7.33 -13.51 1.97
CA ALA A 301 8.35 -12.68 1.34
C ALA A 301 9.42 -13.53 0.63
N ILE A 302 9.92 -14.58 1.27
CA ILE A 302 10.92 -15.48 0.67
C ILE A 302 10.33 -16.21 -0.54
N LEU A 303 9.15 -16.80 -0.41
CA LEU A 303 8.49 -17.52 -1.49
C LEU A 303 8.16 -16.61 -2.69
N SER A 304 7.93 -15.33 -2.45
CA SER A 304 7.60 -14.37 -3.53
C SER A 304 8.67 -14.29 -4.63
N PHE A 305 9.93 -14.63 -4.33
CA PHE A 305 11.02 -14.60 -5.29
C PHE A 305 11.08 -15.81 -6.23
N ILE A 306 10.35 -16.89 -5.97
CA ILE A 306 10.44 -18.13 -6.75
C ILE A 306 9.15 -18.48 -7.49
N VAL A 307 8.20 -17.55 -7.58
CA VAL A 307 6.85 -17.80 -8.15
C VAL A 307 6.51 -16.91 -9.35
N TRP A 308 7.37 -15.97 -9.74
CA TRP A 308 7.05 -14.88 -10.66
C TRP A 308 6.50 -15.33 -12.01
N ALA A 309 6.93 -16.48 -12.56
CA ALA A 309 6.56 -16.85 -13.91
C ALA A 309 5.17 -17.52 -14.03
N HIS A 310 4.38 -17.58 -12.95
CA HIS A 310 2.96 -17.85 -13.08
C HIS A 310 2.19 -16.73 -13.84
N HIS A 311 2.79 -15.56 -13.98
CA HIS A 311 2.28 -14.52 -14.88
C HIS A 311 2.59 -14.77 -16.35
N MET A 312 3.25 -15.89 -16.68
CA MET A 312 3.82 -16.15 -17.99
C MET A 312 3.44 -17.54 -18.55
N TYR A 313 2.40 -18.19 -18.05
CA TYR A 313 2.02 -19.54 -18.50
C TYR A 313 1.67 -19.62 -20.00
N THR A 314 1.21 -18.52 -20.58
CA THR A 314 0.83 -18.44 -22.02
C THR A 314 1.98 -18.00 -22.94
N THR A 315 3.21 -17.86 -22.46
CA THR A 315 4.38 -17.41 -23.24
C THR A 315 5.11 -18.54 -23.98
N GLY A 316 4.61 -19.77 -23.94
CA GLY A 316 5.29 -20.92 -24.51
C GLY A 316 6.25 -21.61 -23.54
N MET A 317 6.08 -21.42 -22.25
CA MET A 317 6.90 -22.04 -21.21
C MET A 317 6.84 -23.59 -21.27
N PRO A 318 7.98 -24.30 -21.16
CA PRO A 318 8.01 -25.76 -21.10
C PRO A 318 7.17 -26.30 -19.93
N LEU A 319 6.58 -27.50 -20.10
CA LEU A 319 5.72 -28.13 -19.10
C LEU A 319 6.40 -28.23 -17.72
N THR A 320 7.68 -28.55 -17.66
CA THR A 320 8.46 -28.62 -16.41
C THR A 320 8.50 -27.27 -15.68
N GLY A 321 8.63 -26.18 -16.44
CA GLY A 321 8.57 -24.81 -15.90
C GLY A 321 7.17 -24.48 -15.37
N GLN A 322 6.13 -24.81 -16.14
CA GLN A 322 4.74 -24.62 -15.72
C GLN A 322 4.45 -25.36 -14.41
N LEU A 323 4.86 -26.62 -14.29
CA LEU A 323 4.67 -27.42 -13.08
C LEU A 323 5.43 -26.82 -11.89
N PHE A 324 6.69 -26.41 -12.09
CA PHE A 324 7.49 -25.78 -11.03
C PHE A 324 6.80 -24.53 -10.47
N PHE A 325 6.46 -23.58 -11.37
CA PHE A 325 5.84 -22.32 -10.94
C PHE A 325 4.43 -22.52 -10.37
N MET A 326 3.68 -23.50 -10.87
CA MET A 326 2.37 -23.87 -10.32
C MET A 326 2.50 -24.33 -8.87
N TYR A 327 3.34 -25.32 -8.57
CA TYR A 327 3.49 -25.83 -7.21
C TYR A 327 4.11 -24.79 -6.26
N ALA A 328 5.12 -24.05 -6.71
CA ALA A 328 5.73 -22.99 -5.92
C ALA A 328 4.71 -21.89 -5.57
N THR A 329 3.84 -21.52 -6.53
CA THR A 329 2.79 -20.53 -6.30
C THR A 329 1.73 -21.04 -5.34
N MET A 330 1.28 -22.29 -5.49
CA MET A 330 0.33 -22.90 -4.56
C MET A 330 0.87 -22.96 -3.13
N LEU A 331 2.18 -23.16 -2.97
CA LEU A 331 2.81 -23.23 -1.66
C LEU A 331 2.68 -21.92 -0.86
N ILE A 332 2.61 -20.75 -1.52
CA ILE A 332 2.47 -19.46 -0.84
C ILE A 332 1.11 -19.28 -0.15
N SER A 333 0.12 -20.08 -0.55
CA SER A 333 -1.20 -20.11 0.10
C SER A 333 -1.16 -20.63 1.52
N VAL A 334 -0.17 -21.45 1.87
CA VAL A 334 -0.04 -22.04 3.21
C VAL A 334 0.25 -20.97 4.26
N PRO A 335 1.35 -20.18 4.17
CA PRO A 335 1.59 -19.11 5.14
C PRO A 335 0.50 -18.02 5.08
N THR A 336 -0.11 -17.76 3.93
CA THR A 336 -1.24 -16.85 3.82
C THR A 336 -2.45 -17.36 4.59
N GLY A 337 -2.77 -18.66 4.47
CA GLY A 337 -3.81 -19.33 5.23
C GLY A 337 -3.56 -19.26 6.74
N VAL A 338 -2.34 -19.45 7.20
CA VAL A 338 -1.96 -19.27 8.62
C VAL A 338 -2.37 -17.90 9.12
N LYS A 339 -2.16 -16.82 8.33
CA LYS A 339 -2.54 -15.47 8.74
C LYS A 339 -4.06 -15.31 8.86
N VAL A 340 -4.80 -15.77 7.87
CA VAL A 340 -6.28 -15.71 7.88
C VAL A 340 -6.85 -16.49 9.08
N PHE A 341 -6.38 -17.71 9.31
CA PHE A 341 -6.82 -18.50 10.45
C PHE A 341 -6.46 -17.87 11.80
N ASN A 342 -5.30 -17.24 11.92
CA ASN A 342 -4.89 -16.55 13.13
C ASN A 342 -5.75 -15.31 13.41
N TRP A 343 -6.17 -14.55 12.40
CA TRP A 343 -7.13 -13.45 12.57
C TRP A 343 -8.49 -13.97 13.03
N ILE A 344 -9.01 -15.06 12.41
CA ILE A 344 -10.26 -15.69 12.82
C ILE A 344 -10.15 -16.22 14.25
N ALA A 345 -9.03 -16.90 14.61
CA ALA A 345 -8.80 -17.41 15.95
C ALA A 345 -8.67 -16.29 17.01
N THR A 346 -8.15 -15.11 16.61
CA THR A 346 -8.14 -13.94 17.48
C THR A 346 -9.56 -13.47 17.79
N MET A 347 -10.44 -13.44 16.80
CA MET A 347 -11.84 -13.07 16.95
C MET A 347 -12.65 -14.13 17.70
N TRP A 348 -12.31 -15.41 17.53
CA TRP A 348 -13.04 -16.52 18.14
C TRP A 348 -13.09 -16.42 19.66
N ARG A 349 -14.29 -16.42 20.25
CA ARG A 349 -14.53 -16.23 21.69
C ARG A 349 -13.98 -14.91 22.25
N GLY A 350 -13.80 -13.88 21.41
CA GLY A 350 -13.47 -12.52 21.84
C GLY A 350 -14.73 -11.73 22.20
N SER A 351 -14.57 -10.71 23.03
CA SER A 351 -15.61 -9.70 23.31
C SER A 351 -15.61 -8.65 22.20
N MET A 352 -16.06 -9.02 21.01
CA MET A 352 -15.97 -8.17 19.82
C MET A 352 -16.90 -6.98 19.88
N THR A 353 -16.37 -5.83 19.49
CA THR A 353 -17.14 -4.62 19.19
C THR A 353 -16.93 -4.24 17.73
N PHE A 354 -17.95 -3.65 17.09
CA PHE A 354 -17.96 -3.37 15.66
C PHE A 354 -18.00 -1.86 15.39
N GLU A 355 -17.02 -1.15 15.91
CA GLU A 355 -16.71 0.21 15.50
C GLU A 355 -16.13 0.21 14.08
N THR A 356 -16.13 1.36 13.45
CA THR A 356 -15.74 1.51 12.04
C THR A 356 -14.40 0.83 11.69
N PRO A 357 -13.30 0.95 12.47
CA PRO A 357 -12.04 0.27 12.12
C PRO A 357 -12.17 -1.25 12.07
N MET A 358 -12.95 -1.83 12.99
CA MET A 358 -13.17 -3.28 13.04
C MET A 358 -14.01 -3.77 11.86
N LEU A 359 -15.02 -3.00 11.45
CA LEU A 359 -15.81 -3.35 10.26
C LEU A 359 -14.92 -3.44 9.01
N TRP A 360 -14.02 -2.47 8.82
CA TRP A 360 -13.06 -2.49 7.71
C TRP A 360 -12.07 -3.66 7.81
N ALA A 361 -11.62 -4.01 9.01
CA ALA A 361 -10.72 -5.15 9.23
C ALA A 361 -11.41 -6.48 8.94
N VAL A 362 -12.67 -6.66 9.35
CA VAL A 362 -13.47 -7.87 9.02
C VAL A 362 -13.81 -7.90 7.54
N GLY A 363 -14.20 -6.76 6.96
CA GLY A 363 -14.41 -6.62 5.52
C GLY A 363 -13.17 -6.99 4.72
N PHE A 364 -11.98 -6.54 5.17
CA PHE A 364 -10.71 -6.95 4.59
C PHE A 364 -10.52 -8.47 4.59
N ILE A 365 -10.73 -9.15 5.74
CA ILE A 365 -10.58 -10.61 5.81
C ILE A 365 -11.49 -11.29 4.79
N PHE A 366 -12.74 -10.86 4.70
CA PHE A 366 -13.72 -11.43 3.77
C PHE A 366 -13.27 -11.26 2.32
N VAL A 367 -13.03 -10.03 1.87
CA VAL A 367 -12.73 -9.77 0.46
C VAL A 367 -11.36 -10.28 0.06
N PHE A 368 -10.35 -10.16 0.94
CA PHE A 368 -9.01 -10.70 0.69
C PHE A 368 -9.03 -12.23 0.56
N THR A 369 -9.79 -12.93 1.42
CA THR A 369 -9.91 -14.41 1.36
C THR A 369 -10.59 -14.85 0.07
N MET A 370 -11.64 -14.16 -0.37
CA MET A 370 -12.28 -14.43 -1.67
C MET A 370 -11.30 -14.24 -2.82
N GLY A 371 -10.50 -13.17 -2.81
CA GLY A 371 -9.43 -12.93 -3.77
C GLY A 371 -8.33 -14.00 -3.71
N GLY A 372 -8.01 -14.51 -2.52
CA GLY A 372 -7.06 -15.61 -2.33
C GLY A 372 -7.54 -16.92 -2.97
N PHE A 373 -8.82 -17.25 -2.86
CA PHE A 373 -9.38 -18.45 -3.52
C PHE A 373 -9.32 -18.33 -5.04
N THR A 374 -9.63 -17.16 -5.60
CA THR A 374 -9.50 -16.95 -7.05
C THR A 374 -8.04 -16.98 -7.50
N GLY A 375 -7.11 -16.58 -6.63
CA GLY A 375 -5.67 -16.72 -6.85
C GLY A 375 -5.20 -18.17 -6.90
N LEU A 376 -5.76 -19.04 -6.06
CA LEU A 376 -5.48 -20.48 -6.12
C LEU A 376 -5.93 -21.09 -7.46
N ILE A 377 -7.06 -20.65 -8.00
CA ILE A 377 -7.53 -21.06 -9.33
C ILE A 377 -6.53 -20.62 -10.41
N LEU A 378 -6.11 -19.35 -10.38
CA LEU A 378 -5.13 -18.82 -11.35
C LEU A 378 -3.72 -19.41 -11.17
N SER A 379 -3.36 -19.93 -10.00
CA SER A 379 -2.07 -20.59 -9.80
C SER A 379 -1.92 -21.88 -10.60
N MET A 380 -3.04 -22.49 -10.99
CA MET A 380 -3.07 -23.75 -11.73
C MET A 380 -2.89 -23.49 -13.23
N ALA A 381 -1.72 -23.82 -13.78
CA ALA A 381 -1.39 -23.58 -15.18
C ALA A 381 -2.45 -24.10 -16.19
N PRO A 382 -3.02 -25.31 -16.06
CA PRO A 382 -4.06 -25.79 -16.96
C PRO A 382 -5.33 -24.94 -16.98
N ILE A 383 -5.63 -24.26 -15.87
CA ILE A 383 -6.80 -23.37 -15.77
C ILE A 383 -6.42 -21.97 -16.25
N ASP A 384 -5.27 -21.45 -15.81
CA ASP A 384 -4.82 -20.09 -16.12
C ASP A 384 -4.58 -19.88 -17.62
N ILE A 385 -4.17 -20.90 -18.36
CA ILE A 385 -4.05 -20.82 -19.83
C ILE A 385 -5.34 -20.32 -20.49
N ASN A 386 -6.51 -20.62 -19.92
CA ASN A 386 -7.80 -20.15 -20.41
C ASN A 386 -8.27 -18.83 -19.76
N LEU A 387 -7.71 -18.47 -18.61
CA LEU A 387 -8.12 -17.28 -17.85
C LEU A 387 -7.12 -16.13 -17.93
N GLN A 388 -5.89 -16.40 -18.35
CA GLN A 388 -4.84 -15.38 -18.53
C GLN A 388 -5.33 -14.28 -19.48
N ASP A 389 -5.07 -13.02 -19.09
CA ASP A 389 -5.48 -11.82 -19.80
C ASP A 389 -7.01 -11.67 -20.02
N THR A 390 -7.83 -12.36 -19.23
CA THR A 390 -9.29 -12.13 -19.15
C THR A 390 -9.66 -11.25 -17.95
N TYR A 391 -10.95 -10.86 -17.86
CA TYR A 391 -11.50 -10.13 -16.71
C TYR A 391 -11.51 -10.94 -15.40
N TYR A 392 -11.30 -12.25 -15.45
CA TYR A 392 -11.11 -13.05 -14.24
C TYR A 392 -9.86 -12.61 -13.46
N VAL A 393 -8.77 -12.35 -14.18
CA VAL A 393 -7.52 -11.84 -13.58
C VAL A 393 -7.74 -10.43 -12.99
N VAL A 394 -8.52 -9.58 -13.69
CA VAL A 394 -8.87 -8.23 -13.21
C VAL A 394 -9.66 -8.31 -11.91
N ALA A 395 -10.66 -9.19 -11.85
CA ALA A 395 -11.43 -9.42 -10.64
C ALA A 395 -10.54 -9.89 -9.49
N HIS A 396 -9.71 -10.90 -9.74
CA HIS A 396 -8.79 -11.47 -8.75
C HIS A 396 -7.90 -10.39 -8.11
N PHE A 397 -7.13 -9.66 -8.92
CA PHE A 397 -6.17 -8.74 -8.32
C PHE A 397 -6.84 -7.52 -7.67
N HIS A 398 -8.03 -7.11 -8.09
CA HIS A 398 -8.76 -6.07 -7.36
C HIS A 398 -9.24 -6.56 -5.98
N TYR A 399 -9.64 -7.81 -5.85
CA TYR A 399 -9.99 -8.38 -4.55
C TYR A 399 -8.79 -8.45 -3.60
N VAL A 400 -7.62 -8.90 -4.08
CA VAL A 400 -6.44 -9.02 -3.20
C VAL A 400 -5.70 -7.70 -3.00
N LEU A 401 -5.58 -6.84 -4.02
CA LEU A 401 -4.82 -5.59 -3.93
C LEU A 401 -5.70 -4.41 -3.53
N VAL A 402 -6.80 -4.15 -4.23
CA VAL A 402 -7.62 -2.95 -3.96
C VAL A 402 -8.39 -3.14 -2.67
N ALA A 403 -9.21 -4.17 -2.55
CA ALA A 403 -9.89 -4.43 -1.29
C ALA A 403 -8.91 -4.84 -0.18
N GLY A 404 -7.86 -5.60 -0.51
CA GLY A 404 -6.81 -5.93 0.44
C GLY A 404 -6.11 -4.70 1.00
N SER A 405 -5.51 -3.87 0.14
CA SER A 405 -4.74 -2.70 0.61
C SER A 405 -5.63 -1.56 1.05
N LEU A 406 -6.61 -1.17 0.24
CA LEU A 406 -7.43 0.03 0.50
C LEU A 406 -8.34 -0.14 1.72
N PHE A 407 -8.94 -1.33 1.93
CA PHE A 407 -9.75 -1.58 3.12
C PHE A 407 -8.92 -1.53 4.40
N ALA A 408 -7.70 -2.08 4.37
CA ALA A 408 -6.78 -1.97 5.49
C ALA A 408 -6.32 -0.53 5.72
N MET A 409 -6.07 0.26 4.66
CA MET A 409 -5.76 1.69 4.77
C MET A 409 -6.91 2.47 5.42
N PHE A 410 -8.15 2.23 4.99
CA PHE A 410 -9.31 2.85 5.62
C PHE A 410 -9.44 2.43 7.08
N ALA A 411 -9.29 1.13 7.39
CA ALA A 411 -9.24 0.65 8.77
C ALA A 411 -8.19 1.42 9.59
N GLY A 412 -6.99 1.60 9.05
CA GLY A 412 -5.89 2.35 9.67
C GLY A 412 -6.20 3.83 9.85
N VAL A 413 -6.79 4.50 8.85
CA VAL A 413 -7.20 5.91 8.95
C VAL A 413 -8.24 6.09 10.07
N TYR A 414 -9.25 5.22 10.13
CA TYR A 414 -10.23 5.28 11.21
C TYR A 414 -9.63 4.93 12.57
N TYR A 415 -8.64 4.01 12.62
CA TYR A 415 -8.01 3.57 13.86
C TYR A 415 -7.04 4.60 14.42
N TRP A 416 -6.11 5.12 13.61
CA TRP A 416 -5.07 6.07 14.02
C TRP A 416 -5.40 7.54 13.73
N GLY A 417 -6.40 7.83 12.91
CA GLY A 417 -6.80 9.20 12.58
C GLY A 417 -7.06 10.08 13.81
N PRO A 418 -7.74 9.59 14.85
CA PRO A 418 -7.88 10.34 16.11
C PRO A 418 -6.55 10.69 16.78
N LYS A 419 -5.54 9.82 16.65
CA LYS A 419 -4.17 10.07 17.13
C LYS A 419 -3.46 11.16 16.31
N TRP A 420 -3.74 11.24 15.01
CA TRP A 420 -3.11 12.20 14.11
C TRP A 420 -3.73 13.59 14.23
N THR A 421 -5.04 13.66 14.34
CA THR A 421 -5.82 14.91 14.24
C THR A 421 -6.28 15.46 15.58
N GLY A 422 -6.31 14.64 16.63
CA GLY A 422 -6.82 15.00 17.97
C GLY A 422 -8.34 15.06 18.07
N VAL A 423 -9.08 14.63 17.05
CA VAL A 423 -10.55 14.61 17.04
C VAL A 423 -11.09 13.28 16.56
N MET A 424 -12.25 12.90 17.09
CA MET A 424 -12.99 11.72 16.66
C MET A 424 -13.84 12.05 15.45
N TYR A 425 -13.99 11.07 14.55
CA TYR A 425 -14.96 11.13 13.47
C TYR A 425 -16.35 10.67 13.93
N SER A 426 -17.35 10.87 13.09
CA SER A 426 -18.71 10.33 13.30
C SER A 426 -18.79 8.85 12.94
N GLU A 427 -19.09 7.99 13.91
CA GLU A 427 -19.27 6.54 13.67
C GLU A 427 -20.33 6.23 12.61
N GLY A 428 -21.45 6.96 12.60
CA GLY A 428 -22.49 6.79 11.59
C GLY A 428 -21.97 7.04 10.16
N ARG A 429 -21.17 8.11 9.98
CA ARG A 429 -20.56 8.41 8.68
C ARG A 429 -19.50 7.36 8.30
N GLY A 430 -18.71 6.89 9.26
CA GLY A 430 -17.73 5.82 9.04
C GLY A 430 -18.38 4.50 8.62
N LYS A 431 -19.45 4.10 9.28
CA LYS A 431 -20.22 2.90 8.95
C LYS A 431 -20.92 3.00 7.59
N PHE A 432 -21.46 4.16 7.25
CA PHE A 432 -22.03 4.41 5.93
C PHE A 432 -20.97 4.27 4.82
N HIS A 433 -19.78 4.85 5.02
CA HIS A 433 -18.67 4.71 4.10
C HIS A 433 -18.26 3.23 3.94
N PHE A 434 -18.19 2.47 5.03
CA PHE A 434 -17.85 1.05 4.98
C PHE A 434 -18.86 0.23 4.16
N TRP A 435 -20.14 0.29 4.52
CA TRP A 435 -21.16 -0.50 3.84
C TRP A 435 -21.35 -0.09 2.38
N GLY A 436 -21.35 1.21 2.11
CA GLY A 436 -21.40 1.72 0.75
C GLY A 436 -20.24 1.24 -0.10
N SER A 437 -19.01 1.29 0.44
CA SER A 437 -17.81 0.81 -0.26
C SER A 437 -17.82 -0.71 -0.44
N LEU A 438 -18.17 -1.49 0.58
CA LEU A 438 -18.20 -2.96 0.50
C LEU A 438 -19.21 -3.44 -0.55
N ILE A 439 -20.41 -2.88 -0.55
CA ILE A 439 -21.46 -3.26 -1.50
C ILE A 439 -21.03 -2.89 -2.93
N THR A 440 -20.66 -1.63 -3.15
CA THR A 440 -20.32 -1.16 -4.50
C THR A 440 -19.04 -1.78 -5.04
N PHE A 441 -18.05 -2.10 -4.18
CA PHE A 441 -16.88 -2.87 -4.55
C PHE A 441 -17.26 -4.26 -5.10
N ASN A 442 -18.11 -5.00 -4.40
CA ASN A 442 -18.55 -6.33 -4.84
C ASN A 442 -19.42 -6.24 -6.10
N VAL A 443 -20.29 -5.24 -6.22
CA VAL A 443 -21.07 -5.00 -7.46
C VAL A 443 -20.15 -4.69 -8.65
N THR A 444 -19.00 -4.06 -8.42
CA THR A 444 -18.02 -3.78 -9.47
C THR A 444 -17.26 -5.03 -9.90
N PHE A 445 -16.61 -5.70 -8.96
CA PHE A 445 -15.58 -6.68 -9.29
C PHE A 445 -16.06 -8.14 -9.25
N PHE A 446 -17.11 -8.47 -8.52
CA PHE A 446 -17.62 -9.85 -8.51
C PHE A 446 -18.14 -10.30 -9.89
N PRO A 447 -18.93 -9.49 -10.63
CA PRO A 447 -19.37 -9.84 -11.99
C PRO A 447 -18.23 -10.05 -12.98
N MET A 448 -17.08 -9.41 -12.77
CA MET A 448 -15.92 -9.56 -13.66
C MET A 448 -15.33 -10.98 -13.65
N HIS A 449 -15.55 -11.78 -12.60
CA HIS A 449 -15.17 -13.19 -12.61
C HIS A 449 -15.96 -13.95 -13.69
N PHE A 450 -17.25 -13.70 -13.81
CA PHE A 450 -18.09 -14.34 -14.82
C PHE A 450 -17.78 -13.85 -16.24
N LEU A 451 -17.45 -12.57 -16.41
CA LEU A 451 -16.95 -12.05 -17.69
C LEU A 451 -15.69 -12.78 -18.12
N GLY A 452 -14.75 -13.01 -17.21
CA GLY A 452 -13.53 -13.74 -17.51
C GLY A 452 -13.74 -15.22 -17.77
N LEU A 453 -14.61 -15.90 -17.00
CA LEU A 453 -14.99 -17.29 -17.24
C LEU A 453 -15.68 -17.48 -18.59
N ALA A 454 -16.41 -16.46 -19.07
CA ALA A 454 -17.02 -16.44 -20.38
C ALA A 454 -16.04 -16.01 -21.51
N GLY A 455 -14.76 -15.77 -21.17
CA GLY A 455 -13.70 -15.47 -22.13
C GLY A 455 -13.56 -14.01 -22.52
N MET A 456 -14.14 -13.05 -21.80
CA MET A 456 -13.94 -11.63 -22.10
C MET A 456 -12.49 -11.21 -21.81
N PRO A 457 -11.73 -10.77 -22.84
CA PRO A 457 -10.35 -10.31 -22.64
C PRO A 457 -10.32 -8.96 -21.92
N ARG A 458 -9.26 -8.71 -21.16
CA ARG A 458 -9.02 -7.40 -20.54
C ARG A 458 -8.31 -6.43 -21.49
N ARG A 459 -8.38 -5.13 -21.20
CA ARG A 459 -7.68 -4.05 -21.94
C ARG A 459 -8.24 -3.80 -23.35
N TYR A 460 -9.48 -4.15 -23.61
CA TYR A 460 -10.17 -3.84 -24.86
C TYR A 460 -11.24 -2.78 -24.61
N ALA A 461 -11.34 -1.82 -25.53
CA ALA A 461 -12.28 -0.70 -25.44
C ALA A 461 -13.72 -1.09 -25.78
N ASP A 462 -13.89 -2.21 -26.47
CA ASP A 462 -15.19 -2.70 -26.93
C ASP A 462 -15.32 -4.21 -26.68
N TYR A 463 -16.56 -4.71 -26.66
CA TYR A 463 -16.86 -6.11 -26.38
C TYR A 463 -18.18 -6.55 -27.03
N PRO A 464 -18.37 -7.86 -27.32
CA PRO A 464 -19.61 -8.41 -27.86
C PRO A 464 -20.79 -8.26 -26.90
N LEU A 465 -22.00 -8.13 -27.45
CA LEU A 465 -23.26 -7.90 -26.71
C LEU A 465 -23.50 -8.88 -25.55
N GLN A 466 -23.00 -10.11 -25.67
CA GLN A 466 -23.14 -11.14 -24.62
C GLN A 466 -22.54 -10.74 -23.25
N PHE A 467 -21.64 -9.75 -23.22
CA PHE A 467 -21.00 -9.27 -22.00
C PHE A 467 -21.65 -7.99 -21.43
N ALA A 468 -22.70 -7.47 -22.06
CA ALA A 468 -23.27 -6.15 -21.77
C ALA A 468 -23.78 -6.03 -20.34
N ASP A 469 -24.60 -6.97 -19.88
CA ASP A 469 -25.26 -6.88 -18.57
C ASP A 469 -24.28 -6.84 -17.41
N PHE A 470 -23.27 -7.71 -17.42
CA PHE A 470 -22.23 -7.73 -16.37
C PHE A 470 -21.32 -6.51 -16.44
N ASN A 471 -21.03 -5.97 -17.63
CA ASN A 471 -20.26 -4.73 -17.75
C ASN A 471 -21.03 -3.52 -17.26
N MET A 472 -22.33 -3.44 -17.58
CA MET A 472 -23.21 -2.39 -17.05
C MET A 472 -23.27 -2.44 -15.52
N LEU A 473 -23.51 -3.64 -14.94
CA LEU A 473 -23.53 -3.83 -13.49
C LEU A 473 -22.21 -3.43 -12.84
N ALA A 474 -21.08 -3.88 -13.39
CA ALA A 474 -19.75 -3.53 -12.91
C ALA A 474 -19.48 -2.00 -12.99
N SER A 475 -20.02 -1.32 -14.01
CA SER A 475 -19.87 0.13 -14.14
C SER A 475 -20.72 0.90 -13.11
N ILE A 476 -21.96 0.48 -12.86
CA ILE A 476 -22.79 1.04 -11.79
C ILE A 476 -22.10 0.91 -10.45
N GLY A 477 -21.57 -0.28 -10.14
CA GLY A 477 -20.77 -0.50 -8.94
C GLY A 477 -19.55 0.42 -8.87
N GLY A 478 -18.79 0.55 -9.97
CA GLY A 478 -17.60 1.40 -10.06
C GLY A 478 -17.88 2.87 -9.78
N PHE A 479 -18.95 3.42 -10.34
CA PHE A 479 -19.38 4.79 -10.03
C PHE A 479 -19.79 4.94 -8.56
N GLY A 480 -20.54 3.97 -8.01
CA GLY A 480 -20.89 3.96 -6.61
C GLY A 480 -19.68 3.89 -5.69
N PHE A 481 -18.69 3.03 -6.02
CA PHE A 481 -17.46 2.91 -5.26
C PHE A 481 -16.64 4.22 -5.30
N GLY A 482 -16.52 4.86 -6.46
CA GLY A 482 -15.86 6.17 -6.59
C GLY A 482 -16.54 7.25 -5.74
N LEU A 483 -17.87 7.31 -5.74
CA LEU A 483 -18.64 8.25 -4.91
C LEU A 483 -18.39 8.04 -3.41
N MET A 484 -18.21 6.80 -2.95
CA MET A 484 -17.88 6.52 -1.54
C MET A 484 -16.51 7.09 -1.16
N GLN A 485 -15.53 7.14 -2.05
CA GLN A 485 -14.23 7.73 -1.76
C GLN A 485 -14.29 9.26 -1.67
N VAL A 486 -15.10 9.90 -2.50
CA VAL A 486 -15.41 11.33 -2.38
C VAL A 486 -16.16 11.63 -1.08
N TYR A 487 -17.14 10.79 -0.73
CA TYR A 487 -17.84 10.87 0.55
C TYR A 487 -16.88 10.76 1.75
N PHE A 488 -15.98 9.80 1.73
CA PHE A 488 -14.96 9.61 2.76
C PHE A 488 -14.13 10.88 2.98
N PHE A 489 -13.65 11.47 1.89
CA PHE A 489 -12.86 12.68 1.99
C PHE A 489 -13.67 13.85 2.57
N LEU A 490 -14.84 14.13 2.00
CA LEU A 490 -15.62 15.32 2.35
C LEU A 490 -16.25 15.24 3.76
N PHE A 491 -16.68 14.04 4.18
CA PHE A 491 -17.49 13.89 5.39
C PHE A 491 -16.74 13.21 6.56
N VAL A 492 -15.56 12.65 6.32
CA VAL A 492 -14.74 12.03 7.35
C VAL A 492 -13.38 12.73 7.47
N VAL A 493 -12.54 12.67 6.42
CA VAL A 493 -11.16 13.16 6.47
C VAL A 493 -11.11 14.68 6.65
N LEU A 494 -11.80 15.43 5.81
CA LEU A 494 -11.76 16.89 5.83
C LEU A 494 -12.28 17.50 7.15
N PRO A 495 -13.38 17.02 7.75
CA PRO A 495 -13.78 17.44 9.10
C PRO A 495 -12.71 17.16 10.16
N MET A 496 -12.08 15.98 10.15
CA MET A 496 -11.01 15.63 11.08
C MET A 496 -9.80 16.58 10.92
N MET A 497 -9.38 16.84 9.67
CA MET A 497 -8.27 17.77 9.38
C MET A 497 -8.56 19.21 9.83
N ARG A 498 -9.84 19.60 9.83
CA ARG A 498 -10.30 20.92 10.29
C ARG A 498 -10.55 20.98 11.81
N GLY A 499 -10.26 19.92 12.54
CA GLY A 499 -10.53 19.84 13.98
C GLY A 499 -12.02 19.80 14.33
N GLN A 500 -12.87 19.42 13.38
CA GLN A 500 -14.33 19.37 13.54
C GLN A 500 -14.76 18.00 14.06
N GLY A 501 -14.99 17.90 15.36
CA GLY A 501 -15.42 16.68 16.03
C GLY A 501 -15.16 16.72 17.52
N PRO A 502 -15.65 15.74 18.28
CA PRO A 502 -15.28 15.58 19.68
C PRO A 502 -13.76 15.40 19.84
N LYS A 503 -13.18 15.97 20.89
CA LYS A 503 -11.76 15.74 21.18
C LYS A 503 -11.49 14.25 21.37
N ALA A 504 -10.46 13.76 20.71
CA ALA A 504 -10.03 12.38 20.88
C ALA A 504 -9.34 12.22 22.25
N PRO A 505 -9.69 11.20 23.03
CA PRO A 505 -8.91 10.87 24.22
C PRO A 505 -7.53 10.36 23.81
N GLN A 506 -6.61 10.33 24.76
CA GLN A 506 -5.27 9.77 24.53
C GLN A 506 -5.35 8.35 23.95
N LYS A 507 -6.26 7.54 24.45
CA LYS A 507 -6.53 6.17 24.02
C LYS A 507 -8.00 6.05 23.60
N PRO A 508 -8.34 6.26 22.33
CA PRO A 508 -9.72 6.21 21.83
C PRO A 508 -10.36 4.81 21.93
N TRP A 509 -9.54 3.76 21.85
CA TRP A 509 -9.98 2.38 21.85
C TRP A 509 -9.56 1.69 23.15
N GLU A 510 -10.52 1.21 23.93
CA GLU A 510 -10.31 0.71 25.30
C GLU A 510 -9.19 -0.35 25.38
N ALA A 511 -9.20 -1.33 24.49
CA ALA A 511 -8.25 -2.43 24.50
C ALA A 511 -7.08 -2.26 23.50
N ALA A 512 -6.89 -1.08 22.92
CA ALA A 512 -5.72 -0.81 22.10
C ALA A 512 -4.45 -0.81 22.97
N GLU A 513 -3.41 -1.46 22.52
CA GLU A 513 -2.12 -1.54 23.20
C GLU A 513 -1.02 -1.03 22.28
N GLY A 514 0.04 -0.44 22.83
CA GLY A 514 1.19 0.07 22.09
C GLY A 514 1.65 1.44 22.61
N LEU A 515 2.92 1.77 22.35
CA LEU A 515 3.52 3.04 22.77
C LEU A 515 2.84 4.26 22.13
N GLU A 516 2.27 4.10 20.94
CA GLU A 516 1.50 5.15 20.25
C GLU A 516 0.28 5.61 21.05
N TRP A 517 -0.22 4.78 21.95
CA TRP A 517 -1.37 5.12 22.80
C TRP A 517 -0.97 5.69 24.17
N GLU A 518 0.33 5.72 24.48
CA GLU A 518 0.87 6.33 25.70
C GLU A 518 1.12 7.84 25.55
N VAL A 519 1.12 8.34 24.32
CA VAL A 519 1.26 9.77 24.00
C VAL A 519 -0.10 10.45 23.81
N PRO A 520 -0.23 11.78 24.03
CA PRO A 520 -1.48 12.51 23.80
C PRO A 520 -2.04 12.38 22.39
N SER A 521 -3.30 12.76 22.21
CA SER A 521 -3.96 12.90 20.89
C SER A 521 -4.36 14.38 20.69
N PRO A 522 -3.82 15.11 19.68
CA PRO A 522 -2.83 14.64 18.70
C PRO A 522 -1.46 14.37 19.32
N ALA A 523 -0.66 13.53 18.65
CA ALA A 523 0.71 13.28 19.10
C ALA A 523 1.54 14.57 19.03
N PRO A 524 2.34 14.92 20.06
CA PRO A 524 3.18 16.12 20.06
C PRO A 524 4.13 16.17 18.86
N PHE A 525 4.59 17.38 18.50
CA PHE A 525 5.54 17.54 17.38
C PHE A 525 6.83 16.74 17.60
N HIS A 526 7.39 16.80 18.81
CA HIS A 526 8.45 15.92 19.27
C HIS A 526 7.87 14.88 20.23
N THR A 527 8.17 13.61 19.99
CA THR A 527 7.77 12.49 20.83
C THR A 527 8.99 11.67 21.19
N PHE A 528 9.01 11.11 22.40
CA PHE A 528 10.09 10.22 22.84
C PHE A 528 11.51 10.83 22.74
N GLU A 529 11.67 12.13 23.07
CA GLU A 529 13.00 12.75 23.19
C GLU A 529 13.89 11.96 24.15
N THR A 530 13.29 11.43 25.22
CA THR A 530 13.88 10.38 26.05
C THR A 530 13.16 9.07 25.72
N PRO A 531 13.87 8.08 25.11
CA PRO A 531 13.25 6.80 24.76
C PRO A 531 12.62 6.12 25.98
N PRO A 532 11.37 5.64 25.89
CA PRO A 532 10.72 4.94 27.00
C PRO A 532 11.47 3.64 27.28
N LYS A 533 11.67 3.33 28.58
CA LYS A 533 12.26 2.04 28.99
C LYS A 533 11.14 1.02 29.13
N LEU A 534 11.23 -0.07 28.41
CA LEU A 534 10.32 -1.18 28.58
C LEU A 534 10.87 -2.13 29.64
N ASP A 535 10.11 -2.37 30.69
CA ASP A 535 10.48 -3.38 31.69
C ASP A 535 10.60 -4.75 31.05
N ALA A 536 11.59 -5.53 31.49
CA ALA A 536 11.77 -6.91 31.05
C ALA A 536 10.53 -7.78 31.34
N SER A 537 9.77 -7.41 32.39
CA SER A 537 8.50 -7.99 32.78
C SER A 537 7.29 -7.41 32.02
N ALA A 538 7.44 -6.29 31.30
CA ALA A 538 6.39 -5.79 30.41
C ALA A 538 6.14 -6.85 29.33
N THR A 539 5.27 -7.76 29.67
CA THR A 539 4.76 -8.77 28.80
C THR A 539 4.17 -8.09 27.57
N ARG A 540 4.93 -8.19 26.47
CA ARG A 540 4.46 -7.93 25.11
C ARG A 540 3.54 -6.70 24.99
N ILE A 541 4.11 -5.57 24.58
CA ILE A 541 3.37 -4.39 24.09
C ILE A 541 2.67 -4.76 22.78
N ILE A 542 2.02 -5.92 22.73
CA ILE A 542 1.43 -6.36 21.49
C ILE A 542 0.15 -7.09 21.80
N GLY A 543 -0.87 -6.54 21.24
CA GLY A 543 -2.15 -7.19 21.17
C GLY A 543 -2.11 -8.60 20.61
#